data_36a99ae091e454de4561ad0d2795d18f
#
_entry.id   36a99ae091e454de4561ad0d2795d18f
#
_cell.length_a   1.000
_cell.length_b   1.000
_cell.length_c   1.000
_cell.angle_alpha   90.00
_cell.angle_beta   90.00
_cell.angle_gamma   90.00
#
_symmetry.space_group_name_H-M   'P 1'
#
loop_
_entity.id
_entity.type
_entity.pdbx_description
1 polymer ?
#
loop_
_entity_poly.entity_id
_entity_poly.type
_entity_poly.pdbx_seq_one_letter_code
_entity_poly.pdbx_strand_id
1 'polypeptide(L)'
;VEMQKIDEKHERALSEQVQDKIVKVLNLMPRNIQTMSADIDGLVESSTNLGVVVTENEYIKFEFATRSSVKSLKDDINERMELLCESIGVELELEDDYPEWEYAKDSKLEQICVETYEKLYNKKPEIVAIHAGLECGLLLDAIEGAQAISIGPNLFDVHTPDEHIDILSTERTWDYLVSILCNIK
;
A
#
# COMPACT_ATOMS: atom_id res chain seq x y z
N VAL A 1 24.10 -15.03 3.87
CA VAL A 1 23.33 -16.22 3.46
C VAL A 1 24.33 -17.36 3.33
N GLU A 2 24.11 -18.43 4.06
CA GLU A 2 24.92 -19.64 3.99
C GLU A 2 24.12 -20.68 3.20
N MET A 3 24.73 -21.27 2.18
CA MET A 3 24.13 -22.36 1.41
C MET A 3 24.75 -23.68 1.80
N GLN A 4 23.95 -24.62 2.24
CA GLN A 4 24.38 -25.98 2.59
C GLN A 4 23.76 -26.98 1.61
N LYS A 5 24.60 -27.84 1.03
CA LYS A 5 24.13 -28.98 0.24
C LYS A 5 23.54 -30.04 1.17
N ILE A 6 22.31 -30.45 0.92
CA ILE A 6 21.64 -31.52 1.65
C ILE A 6 21.73 -32.79 0.79
N ASP A 7 22.28 -33.86 1.35
CA ASP A 7 22.42 -35.17 0.66
C ASP A 7 21.18 -36.08 0.89
N GLU A 8 20.00 -35.48 1.04
CA GLU A 8 18.72 -36.19 1.12
C GLU A 8 18.23 -36.56 -0.28
N LYS A 9 17.75 -37.82 -0.42
CA LYS A 9 17.08 -38.24 -1.64
C LYS A 9 15.59 -37.94 -1.55
N HIS A 10 15.11 -37.09 -2.45
CA HIS A 10 13.69 -36.81 -2.59
C HIS A 10 13.08 -37.72 -3.66
N GLU A 11 11.88 -38.26 -3.38
CA GLU A 11 11.14 -39.10 -4.31
C GLU A 11 10.55 -38.34 -5.49
N ARG A 12 10.36 -37.02 -5.33
CA ARG A 12 9.78 -36.13 -6.33
C ARG A 12 10.65 -34.90 -6.53
N ALA A 13 10.72 -34.45 -7.74
CA ALA A 13 11.30 -33.16 -8.13
C ALA A 13 10.41 -32.47 -9.14
N LEU A 14 10.51 -31.16 -9.19
CA LEU A 14 9.83 -30.37 -10.21
C LEU A 14 10.39 -30.67 -11.60
N SER A 15 9.54 -30.69 -12.62
CA SER A 15 10.02 -30.81 -14.01
C SER A 15 10.85 -29.59 -14.40
N GLU A 16 11.73 -29.74 -15.39
CA GLU A 16 12.55 -28.64 -15.91
C GLU A 16 11.70 -27.46 -16.38
N GLN A 17 10.55 -27.74 -17.02
CA GLN A 17 9.62 -26.70 -17.45
C GLN A 17 9.05 -25.88 -16.29
N VAL A 18 8.67 -26.55 -15.18
CA VAL A 18 8.15 -25.86 -14.00
C VAL A 18 9.27 -25.05 -13.33
N GLN A 19 10.48 -25.63 -13.23
CA GLN A 19 11.64 -24.90 -12.70
C GLN A 19 11.94 -23.63 -13.50
N ASP A 20 11.92 -23.71 -14.84
CA ASP A 20 12.15 -22.57 -15.72
C ASP A 20 11.09 -21.46 -15.51
N LYS A 21 9.82 -21.83 -15.36
CA LYS A 21 8.73 -20.89 -15.05
C LYS A 21 8.95 -20.21 -13.69
N ILE A 22 9.29 -20.99 -12.66
CA ILE A 22 9.59 -20.47 -11.31
C ILE A 22 10.73 -19.44 -11.37
N VAL A 23 11.83 -19.79 -12.06
CA VAL A 23 12.97 -18.90 -12.20
C VAL A 23 12.58 -17.61 -12.92
N LYS A 24 11.73 -17.68 -13.96
CA LYS A 24 11.22 -16.51 -14.65
C LYS A 24 10.34 -15.65 -13.76
N VAL A 25 9.38 -16.23 -13.04
CA VAL A 25 8.56 -15.50 -12.06
C VAL A 25 9.45 -14.80 -11.04
N LEU A 26 10.38 -15.52 -10.42
CA LEU A 26 11.25 -14.96 -9.37
C LEU A 26 12.20 -13.87 -9.86
N ASN A 27 12.54 -13.82 -11.14
CA ASN A 27 13.51 -12.84 -11.67
C ASN A 27 12.87 -11.70 -12.46
N LEU A 28 11.73 -11.93 -13.09
CA LEU A 28 11.15 -10.98 -14.03
C LEU A 28 9.92 -10.25 -13.51
N MET A 29 9.20 -10.83 -12.53
CA MET A 29 8.07 -10.13 -11.89
C MET A 29 8.52 -8.82 -11.28
N PRO A 30 7.75 -7.73 -11.43
CA PRO A 30 8.01 -6.48 -10.75
C PRO A 30 8.13 -6.70 -9.23
N ARG A 31 9.12 -6.08 -8.58
CA ARG A 31 9.36 -6.22 -7.14
C ARG A 31 9.90 -4.94 -6.54
N ASN A 32 9.63 -4.73 -5.25
CA ASN A 32 10.08 -3.58 -4.48
C ASN A 32 9.43 -2.27 -4.96
N ILE A 33 10.07 -1.16 -4.66
CA ILE A 33 9.65 0.18 -5.08
C ILE A 33 9.69 0.24 -6.60
N GLN A 34 8.58 0.64 -7.21
CA GLN A 34 8.48 0.89 -8.65
C GLN A 34 8.62 2.38 -8.94
N THR A 35 7.93 3.23 -8.17
CA THR A 35 7.99 4.68 -8.33
C THR A 35 8.05 5.39 -6.97
N MET A 36 8.73 6.53 -6.97
CA MET A 36 8.73 7.49 -5.86
C MET A 36 7.90 8.70 -6.28
N SER A 37 7.23 9.33 -5.32
CA SER A 37 6.45 10.53 -5.58
C SER A 37 7.35 11.68 -6.06
N ALA A 38 6.87 12.40 -7.07
CA ALA A 38 7.51 13.63 -7.53
C ALA A 38 7.10 14.85 -6.68
N ASP A 39 6.06 14.72 -5.87
CA ASP A 39 5.42 15.80 -5.12
C ASP A 39 5.77 15.80 -3.64
N ILE A 40 6.01 14.61 -3.06
CA ILE A 40 6.32 14.43 -1.64
C ILE A 40 7.64 13.67 -1.53
N ASP A 41 8.65 14.34 -1.01
CA ASP A 41 9.99 13.76 -0.86
C ASP A 41 9.97 12.53 0.08
N GLY A 42 10.62 11.46 -0.37
CA GLY A 42 10.70 10.21 0.38
C GLY A 42 9.44 9.32 0.36
N LEU A 43 8.34 9.76 -0.25
CA LEU A 43 7.15 8.94 -0.39
C LEU A 43 7.31 7.89 -1.48
N VAL A 44 7.11 6.62 -1.13
CA VAL A 44 6.91 5.54 -2.11
C VAL A 44 5.51 5.67 -2.69
N GLU A 45 5.39 5.82 -4.00
CA GLU A 45 4.12 6.02 -4.67
C GLU A 45 3.55 4.71 -5.23
N SER A 46 4.41 3.82 -5.71
CA SER A 46 4.01 2.47 -6.07
C SER A 46 5.07 1.42 -5.72
N SER A 47 4.61 0.27 -5.31
CA SER A 47 5.47 -0.87 -4.97
C SER A 47 4.73 -2.19 -5.14
N THR A 48 5.48 -3.27 -5.28
CA THR A 48 4.95 -4.63 -5.18
C THR A 48 5.93 -5.53 -4.44
N ASN A 49 5.42 -6.47 -3.69
CA ASN A 49 6.22 -7.38 -2.87
C ASN A 49 5.74 -8.80 -3.00
N LEU A 50 6.67 -9.72 -3.28
CA LEU A 50 6.42 -11.15 -3.16
C LEU A 50 6.39 -11.52 -1.67
N GLY A 51 5.18 -11.72 -1.13
CA GLY A 51 4.96 -12.01 0.29
C GLY A 51 4.97 -13.50 0.61
N VAL A 52 4.39 -14.31 -0.27
CA VAL A 52 4.17 -15.74 0.00
C VAL A 52 4.52 -16.59 -1.22
N VAL A 53 5.16 -17.73 -0.97
CA VAL A 53 5.34 -18.79 -1.96
C VAL A 53 4.91 -20.11 -1.31
N VAL A 54 3.91 -20.76 -1.91
CA VAL A 54 3.39 -22.05 -1.42
C VAL A 54 3.54 -23.10 -2.51
N THR A 55 4.02 -24.27 -2.13
CA THR A 55 4.07 -25.45 -2.99
C THR A 55 2.99 -26.42 -2.57
N GLU A 56 2.02 -26.62 -3.44
CA GLU A 56 0.96 -27.60 -3.29
C GLU A 56 1.24 -28.84 -4.16
N ASN A 57 0.33 -29.83 -4.12
CA ASN A 57 0.52 -31.06 -4.87
C ASN A 57 0.51 -30.88 -6.40
N GLU A 58 -0.28 -29.92 -6.89
CA GLU A 58 -0.55 -29.74 -8.32
C GLU A 58 -0.09 -28.37 -8.86
N TYR A 59 0.20 -27.40 -7.98
CA TYR A 59 0.60 -26.05 -8.36
C TYR A 59 1.58 -25.42 -7.37
N ILE A 60 2.22 -24.36 -7.80
CA ILE A 60 3.02 -23.48 -6.94
C ILE A 60 2.39 -22.09 -7.05
N LYS A 61 1.99 -21.54 -5.90
CA LYS A 61 1.37 -20.22 -5.78
C LYS A 61 2.41 -19.20 -5.34
N PHE A 62 2.41 -18.04 -6.00
CA PHE A 62 3.18 -16.86 -5.64
C PHE A 62 2.19 -15.74 -5.35
N GLU A 63 2.22 -15.17 -4.15
CA GLU A 63 1.34 -14.07 -3.78
C GLU A 63 2.15 -12.77 -3.73
N PHE A 64 1.70 -11.82 -4.53
CA PHE A 64 2.27 -10.48 -4.61
C PHE A 64 1.31 -9.47 -4.02
N ALA A 65 1.80 -8.58 -3.15
CA ALA A 65 1.06 -7.43 -2.66
C ALA A 65 1.49 -6.19 -3.43
N THR A 66 0.65 -5.76 -4.37
CA THR A 66 0.84 -4.51 -5.13
C THR A 66 0.13 -3.36 -4.43
N ARG A 67 0.81 -2.25 -4.24
CA ARG A 67 0.29 -1.04 -3.61
C ARG A 67 0.68 0.18 -4.40
N SER A 68 -0.26 1.09 -4.57
CA SER A 68 -0.03 2.42 -5.12
C SER A 68 -1.07 3.39 -4.58
N SER A 69 -0.71 4.66 -4.44
CA SER A 69 -1.67 5.75 -4.22
C SER A 69 -2.23 6.28 -5.54
N VAL A 70 -1.66 5.90 -6.68
CA VAL A 70 -2.02 6.36 -8.02
C VAL A 70 -2.50 5.18 -8.86
N LYS A 71 -3.74 5.27 -9.36
CA LYS A 71 -4.39 4.19 -10.09
C LYS A 71 -3.60 3.75 -11.33
N SER A 72 -3.17 4.69 -12.16
CA SER A 72 -2.44 4.38 -13.39
C SER A 72 -1.11 3.65 -13.15
N LEU A 73 -0.45 3.90 -12.02
CA LEU A 73 0.78 3.19 -11.64
C LEU A 73 0.50 1.77 -11.15
N LYS A 74 -0.63 1.56 -10.48
CA LYS A 74 -1.08 0.21 -10.09
C LYS A 74 -1.44 -0.61 -11.33
N ASP A 75 -2.20 0.01 -12.24
CA ASP A 75 -2.61 -0.61 -13.51
C ASP A 75 -1.37 -1.01 -14.34
N ASP A 76 -0.33 -0.15 -14.45
CA ASP A 76 0.92 -0.48 -15.14
C ASP A 76 1.63 -1.71 -14.55
N ILE A 77 1.69 -1.79 -13.22
CA ILE A 77 2.30 -2.95 -12.56
C ILE A 77 1.51 -4.23 -12.88
N ASN A 78 0.19 -4.17 -12.77
CA ASN A 78 -0.69 -5.31 -13.02
C ASN A 78 -0.61 -5.77 -14.49
N GLU A 79 -0.64 -4.84 -15.45
CA GLU A 79 -0.49 -5.13 -16.88
C GLU A 79 0.86 -5.80 -17.19
N ARG A 80 1.95 -5.32 -16.61
CA ARG A 80 3.28 -5.93 -16.76
C ARG A 80 3.33 -7.34 -16.18
N MET A 81 2.67 -7.59 -15.06
CA MET A 81 2.56 -8.93 -14.47
C MET A 81 1.72 -9.85 -15.36
N GLU A 82 0.61 -9.37 -15.90
CA GLU A 82 -0.26 -10.10 -16.81
C GLU A 82 0.48 -10.52 -18.09
N LEU A 83 1.11 -9.57 -18.78
CA LEU A 83 1.91 -9.82 -19.99
C LEU A 83 3.03 -10.85 -19.74
N LEU A 84 3.68 -10.79 -18.57
CA LEU A 84 4.69 -11.77 -18.22
C LEU A 84 4.06 -13.15 -18.01
N CYS A 85 2.98 -13.26 -17.26
CA CYS A 85 2.27 -14.51 -17.00
C CYS A 85 1.82 -15.16 -18.29
N GLU A 86 1.23 -14.38 -19.21
CA GLU A 86 0.86 -14.86 -20.53
C GLU A 86 2.07 -15.39 -21.31
N SER A 87 3.20 -14.66 -21.31
CA SER A 87 4.40 -15.02 -22.06
C SER A 87 5.03 -16.34 -21.63
N ILE A 88 4.90 -16.70 -20.35
CA ILE A 88 5.46 -17.94 -19.78
C ILE A 88 4.39 -19.01 -19.54
N GLY A 89 3.13 -18.73 -19.81
CA GLY A 89 2.01 -19.65 -19.67
C GLY A 89 1.76 -20.05 -18.22
N VAL A 90 1.61 -19.06 -17.34
CA VAL A 90 1.12 -19.19 -15.98
C VAL A 90 -0.13 -18.36 -15.80
N GLU A 91 -0.97 -18.74 -14.86
CA GLU A 91 -2.21 -18.02 -14.52
C GLU A 91 -1.90 -16.85 -13.58
N LEU A 92 -2.61 -15.75 -13.75
CA LEU A 92 -2.63 -14.61 -12.85
C LEU A 92 -4.07 -14.37 -12.40
N GLU A 93 -4.27 -14.23 -11.09
CA GLU A 93 -5.52 -13.78 -10.49
C GLU A 93 -5.26 -12.47 -9.76
N LEU A 94 -6.12 -11.48 -9.97
CA LEU A 94 -6.11 -10.22 -9.24
C LEU A 94 -7.23 -10.26 -8.22
N GLU A 95 -6.88 -10.14 -6.94
CA GLU A 95 -7.81 -10.19 -5.83
C GLU A 95 -7.68 -8.92 -4.98
N ASP A 96 -8.73 -8.62 -4.20
CA ASP A 96 -8.73 -7.56 -3.18
C ASP A 96 -8.34 -6.17 -3.72
N ASP A 97 -8.87 -5.81 -4.90
CA ASP A 97 -8.63 -4.50 -5.47
C ASP A 97 -9.22 -3.39 -4.59
N TYR A 98 -8.35 -2.54 -4.06
CA TYR A 98 -8.71 -1.43 -3.19
C TYR A 98 -8.48 -0.11 -3.91
N PRO A 99 -9.47 0.83 -3.92
CA PRO A 99 -9.31 2.13 -4.57
C PRO A 99 -8.15 2.93 -3.98
N GLU A 100 -7.43 3.59 -4.84
CA GLU A 100 -6.31 4.45 -4.49
C GLU A 100 -6.80 5.75 -3.85
N TRP A 101 -5.94 6.31 -3.02
CA TRP A 101 -6.13 7.64 -2.48
C TRP A 101 -4.96 8.54 -2.90
N GLU A 102 -5.12 9.16 -4.07
CA GLU A 102 -4.12 10.05 -4.64
C GLU A 102 -4.05 11.37 -3.86
N TYR A 103 -2.84 11.88 -3.67
CA TYR A 103 -2.62 13.17 -3.02
C TYR A 103 -3.17 14.31 -3.87
N ALA A 104 -4.10 15.09 -3.30
CA ALA A 104 -4.73 16.25 -3.96
C ALA A 104 -4.04 17.55 -3.54
N LYS A 105 -3.15 18.09 -4.40
CA LYS A 105 -2.36 19.32 -4.15
C LYS A 105 -3.17 20.57 -3.79
N ASP A 106 -4.40 20.69 -4.33
CA ASP A 106 -5.23 21.89 -4.20
C ASP A 106 -6.47 21.64 -3.32
N SER A 107 -6.35 20.77 -2.31
CA SER A 107 -7.45 20.45 -1.41
C SER A 107 -7.80 21.64 -0.49
N LYS A 108 -9.02 22.17 -0.64
CA LYS A 108 -9.55 23.19 0.27
C LYS A 108 -9.70 22.65 1.70
N LEU A 109 -10.07 21.37 1.83
CA LEU A 109 -10.20 20.74 3.13
C LEU A 109 -8.83 20.67 3.83
N GLU A 110 -7.77 20.32 3.12
CA GLU A 110 -6.40 20.30 3.68
C GLU A 110 -6.00 21.70 4.17
N GLN A 111 -6.24 22.75 3.36
CA GLN A 111 -5.94 24.13 3.74
C GLN A 111 -6.66 24.54 5.04
N ILE A 112 -7.97 24.24 5.16
CA ILE A 112 -8.73 24.50 6.37
C ILE A 112 -8.15 23.77 7.57
N CYS A 113 -7.74 22.51 7.38
CA CYS A 113 -7.13 21.71 8.44
C CYS A 113 -5.80 22.28 8.88
N VAL A 114 -4.91 22.61 7.96
CA VAL A 114 -3.61 23.23 8.26
C VAL A 114 -3.78 24.52 9.04
N GLU A 115 -4.61 25.45 8.54
CA GLU A 115 -4.86 26.73 9.21
C GLU A 115 -5.48 26.55 10.60
N THR A 116 -6.39 25.59 10.75
CA THR A 116 -7.02 25.30 12.04
C THR A 116 -6.01 24.75 13.04
N TYR A 117 -5.14 23.84 12.59
CA TYR A 117 -4.09 23.29 13.42
C TYR A 117 -3.09 24.36 13.89
N GLU A 118 -2.64 25.23 12.96
CA GLU A 118 -1.73 26.33 13.29
C GLU A 118 -2.35 27.30 14.33
N LYS A 119 -3.63 27.61 14.19
CA LYS A 119 -4.34 28.46 15.15
C LYS A 119 -4.46 27.84 16.55
N LEU A 120 -4.71 26.53 16.62
CA LEU A 120 -4.86 25.83 17.90
C LEU A 120 -3.53 25.59 18.62
N TYR A 121 -2.51 25.22 17.88
CA TYR A 121 -1.27 24.68 18.46
C TYR A 121 -0.04 25.55 18.21
N ASN A 122 -0.18 26.66 17.48
CA ASN A 122 0.93 27.55 17.08
C ASN A 122 2.11 26.78 16.45
N LYS A 123 1.79 25.74 15.68
CA LYS A 123 2.74 24.84 15.02
C LYS A 123 2.12 24.36 13.70
N LYS A 124 2.93 24.23 12.65
CA LYS A 124 2.48 23.61 11.40
C LYS A 124 2.30 22.11 11.58
N PRO A 125 1.20 21.53 11.06
CA PRO A 125 1.10 20.08 10.98
C PRO A 125 2.09 19.56 9.94
N GLU A 126 2.51 18.32 10.10
CA GLU A 126 3.20 17.56 9.06
C GLU A 126 2.15 16.94 8.15
N ILE A 127 2.27 17.18 6.85
CA ILE A 127 1.43 16.58 5.83
C ILE A 127 2.19 15.38 5.30
N VAL A 128 1.61 14.21 5.48
CA VAL A 128 2.17 12.95 5.02
C VAL A 128 1.19 12.23 4.13
N ALA A 129 1.69 11.47 3.19
CA ALA A 129 0.91 10.52 2.42
C ALA A 129 1.49 9.13 2.60
N ILE A 130 0.65 8.12 2.50
CA ILE A 130 1.05 6.71 2.57
C ILE A 130 0.45 5.95 1.39
N HIS A 131 1.19 5.00 0.85
CA HIS A 131 0.71 4.13 -0.21
C HIS A 131 0.02 2.87 0.36
N ALA A 132 -1.00 3.10 1.19
CA ALA A 132 -1.82 2.06 1.79
C ALA A 132 -3.29 2.31 1.46
N GLY A 133 -4.06 1.23 1.33
CA GLY A 133 -5.51 1.34 1.23
C GLY A 133 -6.09 1.90 2.53
N LEU A 134 -6.83 3.01 2.43
CA LEU A 134 -7.60 3.60 3.52
C LEU A 134 -9.04 3.80 3.07
N GLU A 135 -9.96 3.89 4.02
CA GLU A 135 -11.38 4.14 3.77
C GLU A 135 -11.61 5.42 2.96
N CYS A 136 -10.69 6.39 3.04
CA CYS A 136 -10.74 7.60 2.24
C CYS A 136 -10.74 7.30 0.73
N GLY A 137 -9.98 6.32 0.25
CA GLY A 137 -10.00 5.88 -1.15
C GLY A 137 -11.39 5.42 -1.58
N LEU A 138 -12.05 4.58 -0.77
CA LEU A 138 -13.41 4.11 -1.02
C LEU A 138 -14.43 5.25 -1.07
N LEU A 139 -14.31 6.22 -0.17
CA LEU A 139 -15.22 7.36 -0.12
C LEU A 139 -15.05 8.29 -1.32
N LEU A 140 -13.80 8.51 -1.75
CA LEU A 140 -13.50 9.36 -2.90
C LEU A 140 -13.92 8.71 -4.22
N ASP A 141 -13.80 7.40 -4.33
CA ASP A 141 -14.27 6.65 -5.50
C ASP A 141 -15.81 6.67 -5.60
N ALA A 142 -16.50 6.60 -4.46
CA ALA A 142 -17.97 6.58 -4.41
C ALA A 142 -18.61 7.97 -4.54
N ILE A 143 -17.91 9.06 -4.22
CA ILE A 143 -18.48 10.42 -4.13
C ILE A 143 -17.66 11.37 -5.00
N GLU A 144 -18.18 11.68 -6.19
CA GLU A 144 -17.55 12.61 -7.14
C GLU A 144 -17.33 14.00 -6.52
N GLY A 145 -16.11 14.51 -6.63
CA GLY A 145 -15.73 15.82 -6.11
C GLY A 145 -15.53 15.89 -4.59
N ALA A 146 -15.61 14.78 -3.89
CA ALA A 146 -15.27 14.72 -2.46
C ALA A 146 -13.79 15.04 -2.22
N GLN A 147 -13.51 15.54 -1.03
CA GLN A 147 -12.15 15.72 -0.52
C GLN A 147 -12.03 14.97 0.80
N ALA A 148 -10.90 14.31 1.02
CA ALA A 148 -10.66 13.56 2.23
C ALA A 148 -9.27 13.84 2.79
N ILE A 149 -9.19 13.85 4.12
CA ILE A 149 -7.96 13.81 4.89
C ILE A 149 -8.12 12.79 6.00
N SER A 150 -7.04 12.21 6.44
CA SER A 150 -7.01 11.35 7.62
C SER A 150 -6.32 12.09 8.77
N ILE A 151 -6.98 12.13 9.93
CA ILE A 151 -6.43 12.65 11.18
C ILE A 151 -6.71 11.65 12.29
N GLY A 152 -5.84 11.58 13.28
CA GLY A 152 -6.03 10.67 14.38
C GLY A 152 -5.12 10.94 15.58
N PRO A 153 -5.39 10.30 16.72
CA PRO A 153 -4.52 10.32 17.86
C PRO A 153 -3.25 9.50 17.65
N ASN A 154 -2.31 9.62 18.58
CA ASN A 154 -1.10 8.80 18.55
C ASN A 154 -1.44 7.37 18.91
N LEU A 155 -1.16 6.46 17.99
CA LEU A 155 -1.26 5.01 18.14
C LEU A 155 0.14 4.41 18.22
N PHE A 156 0.30 3.40 19.07
CA PHE A 156 1.56 2.69 19.26
C PHE A 156 1.34 1.19 19.10
N ASP A 157 2.36 0.49 18.66
CA ASP A 157 2.38 -0.97 18.47
C ASP A 157 1.19 -1.50 17.65
N VAL A 158 0.78 -0.73 16.63
CA VAL A 158 -0.36 -1.04 15.73
C VAL A 158 -0.18 -2.43 15.12
N HIS A 159 -1.30 -3.16 15.03
CA HIS A 159 -1.35 -4.55 14.54
C HIS A 159 -0.65 -5.58 15.43
N THR A 160 -0.46 -5.27 16.70
CA THR A 160 0.08 -6.20 17.69
C THR A 160 -0.85 -6.34 18.90
N PRO A 161 -0.67 -7.37 19.76
CA PRO A 161 -1.43 -7.49 21.01
C PRO A 161 -1.17 -6.36 22.02
N ASP A 162 -0.12 -5.59 21.86
CA ASP A 162 0.28 -4.46 22.71
C ASP A 162 -0.21 -3.11 22.17
N GLU A 163 -1.06 -3.13 21.14
CA GLU A 163 -1.63 -1.92 20.54
C GLU A 163 -2.31 -1.03 21.58
N HIS A 164 -1.91 0.23 21.60
CA HIS A 164 -2.45 1.20 22.55
C HIS A 164 -2.51 2.62 21.99
N ILE A 165 -3.32 3.48 22.63
CA ILE A 165 -3.60 4.85 22.24
C ILE A 165 -3.20 5.83 23.35
N ASP A 166 -2.67 6.99 22.98
CA ASP A 166 -2.42 8.11 23.90
C ASP A 166 -3.72 8.89 24.17
N ILE A 167 -4.22 8.83 25.42
CA ILE A 167 -5.46 9.47 25.84
C ILE A 167 -5.41 10.99 25.63
N LEU A 168 -4.29 11.65 25.95
CA LEU A 168 -4.16 13.09 25.78
C LEU A 168 -4.14 13.50 24.30
N SER A 169 -3.59 12.66 23.43
CA SER A 169 -3.64 12.92 21.99
C SER A 169 -5.04 12.73 21.44
N THR A 170 -5.84 11.84 22.01
CA THR A 170 -7.25 11.64 21.65
C THR A 170 -8.07 12.90 21.95
N GLU A 171 -7.88 13.49 23.14
CA GLU A 171 -8.52 14.75 23.50
C GLU A 171 -8.15 15.89 22.55
N ARG A 172 -6.86 16.04 22.24
CA ARG A 172 -6.38 17.03 21.26
C ARG A 172 -6.98 16.80 19.86
N THR A 173 -7.07 15.55 19.42
CA THR A 173 -7.67 15.21 18.12
C THR A 173 -9.15 15.58 18.08
N TRP A 174 -9.87 15.36 19.17
CA TRP A 174 -11.27 15.78 19.30
C TRP A 174 -11.44 17.29 19.19
N ASP A 175 -10.66 18.07 19.93
CA ASP A 175 -10.70 19.54 19.89
C ASP A 175 -10.36 20.06 18.46
N TYR A 176 -9.41 19.44 17.81
CA TYR A 176 -9.03 19.74 16.44
C TYR A 176 -10.17 19.43 15.46
N LEU A 177 -10.79 18.27 15.55
CA LEU A 177 -11.92 17.88 14.69
C LEU A 177 -13.09 18.85 14.85
N VAL A 178 -13.47 19.18 16.08
CA VAL A 178 -14.55 20.14 16.35
C VAL A 178 -14.23 21.51 15.73
N SER A 179 -12.98 21.96 15.87
CA SER A 179 -12.54 23.23 15.29
C SER A 179 -12.55 23.24 13.77
N ILE A 180 -12.16 22.14 13.12
CA ILE A 180 -12.27 21.98 11.66
C ILE A 180 -13.73 22.12 11.24
N LEU A 181 -14.65 21.37 11.86
CA LEU A 181 -16.07 21.40 11.53
C LEU A 181 -16.68 22.79 11.69
N CYS A 182 -16.24 23.57 12.65
CA CYS A 182 -16.66 24.96 12.83
C CYS A 182 -16.13 25.90 11.72
N ASN A 183 -15.04 25.57 11.06
CA ASN A 183 -14.41 26.37 10.00
C ASN A 183 -14.85 25.96 8.58
N ILE A 184 -15.43 24.79 8.39
CA ILE A 184 -16.06 24.37 7.12
C ILE A 184 -17.38 25.13 6.96
N LYS A 185 -17.50 25.89 5.85
CA LYS A 185 -18.69 26.69 5.50
C LYS A 185 -19.35 26.12 4.24
#